data_68713f5555c5af90deea9eaaf2879d33
#
_entry.id   68713f5555c5af90deea9eaaf2879d33
#
_cell.length_a   1.000
_cell.length_b   1.000
_cell.length_c   1.000
_cell.angle_alpha   90.00
_cell.angle_beta   90.00
_cell.angle_gamma   90.00
#
_symmetry.space_group_name_H-M   'P 1'
#
loop_
_entity.id
_entity.type
_entity.pdbx_description
1 polymer ?
#
loop_
_entity_poly.entity_id
_entity_poly.type
_entity_poly.pdbx_seq_one_letter_code
_entity_poly.pdbx_strand_id
1 'polypeptide(L)'
;MASIKEKIGYALGDAAAGGITWKIMSIAFPLFFTNVFGLTVGDTALLMLIARMFDVVTDPLMGSLADRTQSRFGTYRPWLIYGAIPFGLIFALLLYTPDFGPVGKRVYAYSLYLLMMAVYTAVNVPYGSLLGVMTDNDNEKNQFSSFRMVGAYAMGFITLFAFPYLQKVVGGTEQRQYAVLGIFFGILAAAGTLACGLMTKERLKPIRAEKFSFRPFADLFKNKPWIILTLIGICTNFFNGFRYAVAGYMFEYILGREITMGQLIINYTVFMMFGEATCMVFGGLSPKFTQWVGSKRKAFMVAAVICAVFSIGFFFVPRDPAYIWTLIAIVILTSVGIGLYSPLLWSMYADVADYATEKSGTSSTGLIFSSGTMAQKFGTAISGALVVLFLGYAGFSSDTISLQDGETPFEQTLTKKNDAMTVVSVDKEGKESTVCISGQETAQFAQWAQINVKDSVASGKELTVGEEDMKSVKNRIWTLSNESALSTTEKDTKSITTIDITEMGPVRNMIWMLFSLFPAVIVIIMMGLLYLYPIKK
;
A
#
# COMPACT_ATOMS: atom_id res chain seq x y z
N MET A 1 17.07 25.46 -19.59
CA MET A 1 17.18 24.23 -18.77
C MET A 1 16.69 24.52 -17.37
N ALA A 2 15.94 23.60 -16.79
CA ALA A 2 15.49 23.71 -15.41
C ALA A 2 16.68 23.53 -14.43
N SER A 3 16.67 24.30 -13.36
CA SER A 3 17.73 24.23 -12.34
C SER A 3 17.58 22.96 -11.48
N ILE A 4 18.67 22.51 -10.88
CA ILE A 4 18.65 21.37 -9.94
C ILE A 4 17.74 21.67 -8.74
N LYS A 5 17.67 22.95 -8.33
CA LYS A 5 16.78 23.43 -7.26
C LYS A 5 15.31 23.17 -7.59
N GLU A 6 14.88 23.37 -8.83
CA GLU A 6 13.52 23.09 -9.27
C GLU A 6 13.21 21.60 -9.29
N LYS A 7 14.17 20.76 -9.69
CA LYS A 7 14.03 19.29 -9.67
C LYS A 7 13.89 18.76 -8.25
N ILE A 8 14.70 19.28 -7.32
CA ILE A 8 14.57 18.96 -5.89
C ILE A 8 13.22 19.46 -5.35
N GLY A 9 12.81 20.70 -5.68
CA GLY A 9 11.51 21.23 -5.29
C GLY A 9 10.37 20.36 -5.77
N TYR A 10 10.42 19.87 -7.01
CA TYR A 10 9.42 18.96 -7.54
C TYR A 10 9.44 17.60 -6.83
N ALA A 11 10.63 17.06 -6.50
CA ALA A 11 10.77 15.83 -5.73
C ALA A 11 10.16 15.92 -4.32
N LEU A 12 10.29 17.08 -3.65
CA LEU A 12 9.71 17.31 -2.32
C LEU A 12 8.18 17.23 -2.30
N GLY A 13 7.51 17.54 -3.43
CA GLY A 13 6.06 17.38 -3.55
C GLY A 13 5.62 15.92 -3.42
N ASP A 14 6.28 14.98 -4.09
CA ASP A 14 5.93 13.56 -3.99
C ASP A 14 6.53 12.90 -2.75
N ALA A 15 7.64 13.40 -2.24
CA ALA A 15 8.14 13.04 -0.93
C ALA A 15 7.08 13.30 0.17
N ALA A 16 6.38 14.44 0.10
CA ALA A 16 5.31 14.80 1.01
C ALA A 16 4.02 13.96 0.78
N ALA A 17 3.55 13.91 -0.47
CA ALA A 17 2.29 13.25 -0.81
C ALA A 17 2.43 11.72 -0.83
N GLY A 18 3.38 11.19 -1.58
CA GLY A 18 3.60 9.75 -1.78
C GLY A 18 4.42 9.12 -0.66
N GLY A 19 5.56 9.75 -0.32
CA GLY A 19 6.53 9.20 0.63
C GLY A 19 6.09 9.27 2.09
N ILE A 20 5.42 10.34 2.51
CA ILE A 20 4.91 10.50 3.88
C ILE A 20 3.44 10.08 3.93
N THR A 21 2.58 10.90 3.34
CA THR A 21 1.13 10.81 3.57
C THR A 21 0.56 9.48 3.08
N TRP A 22 0.81 9.12 1.83
CA TRP A 22 0.28 7.88 1.26
C TRP A 22 0.83 6.63 1.95
N LYS A 23 2.12 6.61 2.33
CA LYS A 23 2.72 5.48 3.07
C LYS A 23 2.08 5.29 4.44
N ILE A 24 1.93 6.36 5.23
CA ILE A 24 1.28 6.29 6.55
C ILE A 24 -0.18 5.87 6.40
N MET A 25 -0.91 6.45 5.43
CA MET A 25 -2.30 6.09 5.15
C MET A 25 -2.47 4.63 4.76
N SER A 26 -1.55 4.08 3.98
CA SER A 26 -1.64 2.70 3.50
C SER A 26 -1.32 1.65 4.57
N ILE A 27 -0.42 1.97 5.50
CA ILE A 27 0.13 1.01 6.47
C ILE A 27 -0.46 1.21 7.86
N ALA A 28 -0.51 2.46 8.33
CA ALA A 28 -0.88 2.75 9.71
C ALA A 28 -2.39 2.98 9.91
N PHE A 29 -3.12 3.49 8.91
CA PHE A 29 -4.53 3.85 9.09
C PHE A 29 -5.46 2.67 9.37
N PRO A 30 -5.37 1.51 8.70
CA PRO A 30 -6.22 0.38 9.05
C PRO A 30 -6.08 0.02 10.53
N LEU A 31 -4.83 -0.11 10.99
CA LEU A 31 -4.52 -0.43 12.39
C LEU A 31 -4.92 0.70 13.36
N PHE A 32 -4.68 1.95 12.98
CA PHE A 32 -5.07 3.10 13.78
C PHE A 32 -6.57 3.15 14.00
N PHE A 33 -7.38 3.04 12.94
CA PHE A 33 -8.82 3.15 13.06
C PHE A 33 -9.45 1.99 13.86
N THR A 34 -8.95 0.77 13.70
CA THR A 34 -9.46 -0.38 14.43
C THR A 34 -8.96 -0.43 15.87
N ASN A 35 -7.66 -0.32 16.09
CA ASN A 35 -7.04 -0.66 17.37
C ASN A 35 -6.92 0.54 18.32
N VAL A 36 -6.65 1.73 17.76
CA VAL A 36 -6.36 2.94 18.55
C VAL A 36 -7.57 3.87 18.62
N PHE A 37 -8.21 4.10 17.50
CA PHE A 37 -9.37 4.97 17.39
C PHE A 37 -10.66 4.28 17.88
N GLY A 38 -10.75 2.95 17.72
CA GLY A 38 -11.84 2.12 18.21
C GLY A 38 -13.06 2.05 17.27
N LEU A 39 -12.84 2.13 15.95
CA LEU A 39 -13.86 1.76 14.96
C LEU A 39 -13.94 0.25 14.81
N THR A 40 -15.10 -0.27 14.45
CA THR A 40 -15.23 -1.67 14.07
C THR A 40 -14.47 -1.94 12.75
N VAL A 41 -14.08 -3.19 12.52
CA VAL A 41 -13.45 -3.62 11.25
C VAL A 41 -14.39 -3.29 10.07
N GLY A 42 -15.70 -3.51 10.24
CA GLY A 42 -16.71 -3.19 9.23
C GLY A 42 -16.80 -1.69 8.94
N ASP A 43 -16.82 -0.83 9.97
CA ASP A 43 -16.82 0.62 9.79
C ASP A 43 -15.53 1.10 9.08
N THR A 44 -14.38 0.51 9.43
CA THR A 44 -13.09 0.87 8.80
C THR A 44 -13.06 0.45 7.33
N ALA A 45 -13.52 -0.75 7.02
CA ALA A 45 -13.60 -1.24 5.64
C ALA A 45 -14.56 -0.38 4.79
N LEU A 46 -15.73 -0.04 5.35
CA LEU A 46 -16.72 0.82 4.70
C LEU A 46 -16.16 2.24 4.46
N LEU A 47 -15.47 2.82 5.45
CA LEU A 47 -14.81 4.12 5.32
C LEU A 47 -13.82 4.13 4.16
N MET A 48 -12.97 3.11 4.08
CA MET A 48 -11.99 2.99 2.99
C MET A 48 -12.64 2.81 1.63
N LEU A 49 -13.72 2.03 1.54
CA LEU A 49 -14.49 1.84 0.30
C LEU A 49 -15.14 3.15 -0.16
N ILE A 50 -15.83 3.85 0.73
CA ILE A 50 -16.47 5.14 0.43
C ILE A 50 -15.43 6.15 -0.06
N ALA A 51 -14.26 6.20 0.58
CA ALA A 51 -13.18 7.07 0.16
C ALA A 51 -12.69 6.77 -1.28
N ARG A 52 -12.62 5.49 -1.67
CA ARG A 52 -12.26 5.13 -3.05
C ARG A 52 -13.32 5.53 -4.07
N MET A 53 -14.59 5.37 -3.72
CA MET A 53 -15.69 5.85 -4.58
C MET A 53 -15.69 7.38 -4.70
N PHE A 54 -15.37 8.08 -3.62
CA PHE A 54 -15.22 9.53 -3.61
C PHE A 54 -14.08 9.99 -4.53
N ASP A 55 -12.93 9.32 -4.51
CA ASP A 55 -11.78 9.60 -5.38
C ASP A 55 -12.13 9.50 -6.88
N VAL A 56 -12.97 8.55 -7.27
CA VAL A 56 -13.40 8.37 -8.69
C VAL A 56 -14.03 9.63 -9.25
N VAL A 57 -14.76 10.35 -8.41
CA VAL A 57 -15.47 11.58 -8.81
C VAL A 57 -14.56 12.79 -8.63
N THR A 58 -13.86 12.88 -7.51
CA THR A 58 -13.09 14.08 -7.14
C THR A 58 -11.81 14.24 -7.94
N ASP A 59 -11.12 13.16 -8.35
CA ASP A 59 -9.88 13.26 -9.12
C ASP A 59 -10.11 13.92 -10.50
N PRO A 60 -11.07 13.50 -11.35
CA PRO A 60 -11.37 14.17 -12.62
C PRO A 60 -11.90 15.58 -12.45
N LEU A 61 -12.76 15.82 -11.43
CA LEU A 61 -13.26 17.15 -11.13
C LEU A 61 -12.10 18.09 -10.78
N MET A 62 -11.18 17.65 -9.93
CA MET A 62 -10.02 18.42 -9.53
C MET A 62 -9.09 18.70 -10.72
N GLY A 63 -8.86 17.71 -11.59
CA GLY A 63 -8.09 17.89 -12.82
C GLY A 63 -8.67 19.00 -13.70
N SER A 64 -9.98 18.95 -13.91
CA SER A 64 -10.70 19.98 -14.68
C SER A 64 -10.69 21.36 -14.02
N LEU A 65 -10.78 21.42 -12.69
CA LEU A 65 -10.73 22.67 -11.92
C LEU A 65 -9.32 23.27 -11.95
N ALA A 66 -8.30 22.44 -11.80
CA ALA A 66 -6.89 22.84 -11.83
C ALA A 66 -6.51 23.45 -13.19
N ASP A 67 -6.93 22.83 -14.31
CA ASP A 67 -6.66 23.34 -15.68
C ASP A 67 -7.20 24.74 -15.92
N ARG A 68 -8.20 25.16 -15.15
CA ARG A 68 -8.89 26.46 -15.29
C ARG A 68 -8.42 27.51 -14.31
N THR A 69 -7.65 27.11 -13.31
CA THR A 69 -7.17 28.02 -12.27
C THR A 69 -6.28 29.09 -12.86
N GLN A 70 -6.51 30.33 -12.47
CA GLN A 70 -5.70 31.48 -12.84
C GLN A 70 -5.24 32.20 -11.58
N SER A 71 -3.94 32.33 -11.41
CA SER A 71 -3.39 33.12 -10.32
C SER A 71 -2.05 33.74 -10.69
N ARG A 72 -1.59 34.64 -9.84
CA ARG A 72 -0.24 35.22 -9.93
C ARG A 72 0.89 34.19 -9.84
N PHE A 73 0.61 33.01 -9.29
CA PHE A 73 1.58 31.92 -9.15
C PHE A 73 1.53 30.91 -10.30
N GLY A 74 0.58 31.03 -11.22
CA GLY A 74 0.35 30.10 -12.33
C GLY A 74 -0.97 29.37 -12.23
N THR A 75 -1.04 28.19 -12.85
CA THR A 75 -2.24 27.34 -12.97
C THR A 75 -2.30 26.28 -11.86
N TYR A 76 -1.22 25.56 -11.64
CA TYR A 76 -1.17 24.41 -10.72
C TYR A 76 -0.48 24.71 -9.38
N ARG A 77 0.54 25.60 -9.39
CA ARG A 77 1.29 25.99 -8.18
C ARG A 77 0.42 26.59 -7.06
N PRO A 78 -0.63 27.38 -7.33
CA PRO A 78 -1.49 27.89 -6.26
C PRO A 78 -2.08 26.80 -5.37
N TRP A 79 -2.47 25.67 -5.96
CA TRP A 79 -3.03 24.53 -5.23
C TRP A 79 -2.03 23.91 -4.25
N LEU A 80 -0.75 23.90 -4.61
CA LEU A 80 0.32 23.45 -3.73
C LEU A 80 0.63 24.47 -2.61
N ILE A 81 0.67 25.77 -2.97
CA ILE A 81 1.01 26.84 -2.02
C ILE A 81 -0.10 27.00 -0.97
N TYR A 82 -1.36 27.14 -1.41
CA TYR A 82 -2.48 27.35 -0.50
C TYR A 82 -3.00 26.04 0.12
N GLY A 83 -2.86 24.93 -0.57
CA GLY A 83 -3.25 23.61 -0.09
C GLY A 83 -2.29 23.00 0.94
N ALA A 84 -1.06 23.49 1.04
CA ALA A 84 -0.04 22.93 1.92
C ALA A 84 -0.46 22.93 3.40
N ILE A 85 -0.98 24.05 3.90
CA ILE A 85 -1.42 24.18 5.31
C ILE A 85 -2.63 23.29 5.60
N PRO A 86 -3.75 23.37 4.84
CA PRO A 86 -4.86 22.44 5.02
C PRO A 86 -4.43 20.96 4.95
N PHE A 87 -3.52 20.63 4.02
CA PHE A 87 -3.03 19.26 3.85
C PHE A 87 -2.37 18.72 5.11
N GLY A 88 -1.41 19.44 5.68
CA GLY A 88 -0.74 19.01 6.92
C GLY A 88 -1.65 19.04 8.14
N LEU A 89 -2.53 20.06 8.25
CA LEU A 89 -3.46 20.20 9.37
C LEU A 89 -4.48 19.06 9.42
N ILE A 90 -5.11 18.75 8.29
CA ILE A 90 -6.12 17.68 8.23
C ILE A 90 -5.47 16.32 8.46
N PHE A 91 -4.24 16.11 7.93
CA PHE A 91 -3.48 14.90 8.22
C PHE A 91 -3.19 14.74 9.72
N ALA A 92 -2.80 15.81 10.41
CA ALA A 92 -2.56 15.79 11.85
C ALA A 92 -3.86 15.51 12.65
N LEU A 93 -4.97 16.15 12.26
CA LEU A 93 -6.27 15.94 12.89
C LEU A 93 -6.78 14.51 12.69
N LEU A 94 -6.51 13.90 11.54
CA LEU A 94 -6.95 12.55 11.21
C LEU A 94 -6.30 11.48 12.11
N LEU A 95 -5.07 11.73 12.60
CA LEU A 95 -4.36 10.86 13.54
C LEU A 95 -4.61 11.23 15.01
N TYR A 96 -5.48 12.19 15.27
CA TYR A 96 -5.92 12.55 16.62
C TYR A 96 -7.19 11.78 16.99
N THR A 97 -7.22 11.22 18.19
CA THR A 97 -8.39 10.50 18.73
C THR A 97 -9.13 11.38 19.72
N PRO A 98 -10.26 12.01 19.35
CA PRO A 98 -11.03 12.80 20.28
C PRO A 98 -11.83 11.92 21.25
N ASP A 99 -12.08 12.47 22.45
CA ASP A 99 -12.93 11.81 23.44
C ASP A 99 -14.42 12.05 23.16
N PHE A 100 -14.90 11.43 22.08
CA PHE A 100 -16.31 11.46 21.67
C PHE A 100 -16.96 10.10 21.93
N GLY A 101 -18.28 10.09 22.12
CA GLY A 101 -19.03 8.84 22.12
C GLY A 101 -18.95 8.10 20.77
N PRO A 102 -19.40 6.81 20.71
CA PRO A 102 -19.20 5.97 19.52
C PRO A 102 -19.71 6.59 18.21
N VAL A 103 -20.87 7.24 18.24
CA VAL A 103 -21.43 7.93 17.06
C VAL A 103 -20.58 9.13 16.67
N GLY A 104 -20.14 9.93 17.64
CA GLY A 104 -19.28 11.09 17.40
C GLY A 104 -17.92 10.69 16.79
N LYS A 105 -17.33 9.60 17.28
CA LYS A 105 -16.10 9.03 16.69
C LYS A 105 -16.29 8.61 15.22
N ARG A 106 -17.38 7.92 14.88
CA ARG A 106 -17.70 7.55 13.50
C ARG A 106 -17.81 8.79 12.62
N VAL A 107 -18.63 9.78 13.02
CA VAL A 107 -18.80 11.01 12.24
C VAL A 107 -17.48 11.75 12.04
N TYR A 108 -16.67 11.87 13.09
CA TYR A 108 -15.36 12.48 13.02
C TYR A 108 -14.43 11.76 12.03
N ALA A 109 -14.29 10.43 12.16
CA ALA A 109 -13.42 9.64 11.29
C ALA A 109 -13.84 9.74 9.82
N TYR A 110 -15.14 9.54 9.52
CA TYR A 110 -15.66 9.61 8.15
C TYR A 110 -15.48 11.00 7.55
N SER A 111 -15.85 12.06 8.30
CA SER A 111 -15.74 13.44 7.81
C SER A 111 -14.29 13.83 7.55
N LEU A 112 -13.37 13.56 8.48
CA LEU A 112 -11.97 13.92 8.30
C LEU A 112 -11.26 13.05 7.26
N TYR A 113 -11.59 11.78 7.16
CA TYR A 113 -10.99 10.93 6.13
C TYR A 113 -11.40 11.36 4.73
N LEU A 114 -12.68 11.66 4.50
CA LEU A 114 -13.16 12.17 3.22
C LEU A 114 -12.59 13.57 2.92
N LEU A 115 -12.49 14.42 3.94
CA LEU A 115 -11.85 15.74 3.78
C LEU A 115 -10.35 15.58 3.46
N MET A 116 -9.66 14.63 4.09
CA MET A 116 -8.27 14.32 3.77
C MET A 116 -8.13 13.85 2.33
N MET A 117 -9.03 12.98 1.83
CA MET A 117 -9.03 12.56 0.43
C MET A 117 -9.23 13.74 -0.51
N ALA A 118 -10.19 14.64 -0.22
CA ALA A 118 -10.44 15.83 -1.00
C ALA A 118 -9.21 16.74 -1.08
N VAL A 119 -8.58 17.02 0.05
CA VAL A 119 -7.37 17.88 0.11
C VAL A 119 -6.16 17.18 -0.50
N TYR A 120 -6.00 15.88 -0.29
CA TYR A 120 -4.98 15.08 -0.97
C TYR A 120 -5.12 15.18 -2.50
N THR A 121 -6.33 15.00 -3.02
CA THR A 121 -6.64 15.17 -4.45
C THR A 121 -6.39 16.60 -4.93
N ALA A 122 -6.78 17.61 -4.14
CA ALA A 122 -6.58 19.03 -4.46
C ALA A 122 -5.10 19.44 -4.54
N VAL A 123 -4.22 18.71 -3.85
CA VAL A 123 -2.76 18.92 -3.90
C VAL A 123 -2.11 18.01 -4.95
N ASN A 124 -2.44 16.72 -4.95
CA ASN A 124 -1.71 15.70 -5.72
C ASN A 124 -2.02 15.73 -7.22
N VAL A 125 -3.26 16.04 -7.62
CA VAL A 125 -3.63 16.17 -9.05
C VAL A 125 -2.94 17.36 -9.70
N PRO A 126 -2.99 18.61 -9.15
CA PRO A 126 -2.22 19.73 -9.68
C PRO A 126 -0.70 19.50 -9.61
N TYR A 127 -0.19 18.84 -8.58
CA TYR A 127 1.20 18.46 -8.47
C TYR A 127 1.65 17.59 -9.66
N GLY A 128 0.89 16.54 -9.98
CA GLY A 128 1.16 15.71 -11.16
C GLY A 128 1.13 16.53 -12.45
N SER A 129 0.11 17.37 -12.62
CA SER A 129 -0.14 18.19 -13.79
C SER A 129 0.93 19.27 -14.02
N LEU A 130 1.58 19.72 -12.94
CA LEU A 130 2.66 20.71 -12.98
C LEU A 130 3.79 20.28 -13.91
N LEU A 131 4.09 18.96 -14.02
CA LEU A 131 5.10 18.42 -14.92
C LEU A 131 4.85 18.83 -16.39
N GLY A 132 3.60 18.82 -16.83
CA GLY A 132 3.23 19.15 -18.20
C GLY A 132 3.43 20.63 -18.57
N VAL A 133 3.61 21.53 -17.59
CA VAL A 133 3.81 22.98 -17.83
C VAL A 133 5.19 23.48 -17.38
N MET A 134 6.01 22.63 -16.80
CA MET A 134 7.37 23.01 -16.37
C MET A 134 8.37 23.07 -17.51
N THR A 135 8.24 22.19 -18.50
CA THR A 135 9.16 22.09 -19.65
C THR A 135 8.49 21.37 -20.81
N ASP A 136 8.90 21.72 -22.03
CA ASP A 136 8.55 21.04 -23.28
C ASP A 136 9.60 19.99 -23.68
N ASN A 137 10.75 19.99 -23.01
CA ASN A 137 11.87 19.08 -23.33
C ASN A 137 11.64 17.68 -22.72
N ASP A 138 11.55 16.65 -23.58
CA ASP A 138 11.29 15.26 -23.18
C ASP A 138 12.33 14.70 -22.19
N ASN A 139 13.62 15.06 -22.35
CA ASN A 139 14.67 14.66 -21.43
C ASN A 139 14.50 15.30 -20.04
N GLU A 140 14.11 16.58 -20.00
CA GLU A 140 13.83 17.26 -18.73
C GLU A 140 12.59 16.69 -18.05
N LYS A 141 11.52 16.36 -18.81
CA LYS A 141 10.33 15.67 -18.26
C LYS A 141 10.70 14.36 -17.59
N ASN A 142 11.57 13.56 -18.26
CA ASN A 142 12.05 12.31 -17.69
C ASN A 142 12.92 12.53 -16.44
N GLN A 143 13.79 13.57 -16.42
CA GLN A 143 14.56 13.93 -15.25
C GLN A 143 13.67 14.37 -14.08
N PHE A 144 12.67 15.24 -14.30
CA PHE A 144 11.73 15.63 -13.27
C PHE A 144 10.97 14.44 -12.69
N SER A 145 10.49 13.54 -13.55
CA SER A 145 9.82 12.31 -13.13
C SER A 145 10.75 11.40 -12.33
N SER A 146 12.03 11.32 -12.69
CA SER A 146 13.04 10.58 -11.95
C SER A 146 13.28 11.18 -10.56
N PHE A 147 13.51 12.50 -10.46
CA PHE A 147 13.66 13.18 -9.17
C PHE A 147 12.42 13.00 -8.28
N ARG A 148 11.22 13.07 -8.88
CA ARG A 148 9.94 12.79 -8.22
C ARG A 148 9.94 11.41 -7.57
N MET A 149 10.24 10.35 -8.34
CA MET A 149 10.23 8.98 -7.85
C MET A 149 11.31 8.73 -6.80
N VAL A 150 12.52 9.27 -7.00
CA VAL A 150 13.58 9.22 -5.98
C VAL A 150 13.11 9.86 -4.68
N GLY A 151 12.47 11.03 -4.74
CA GLY A 151 11.91 11.70 -3.57
C GLY A 151 10.86 10.87 -2.85
N ALA A 152 9.92 10.27 -3.61
CA ALA A 152 8.88 9.41 -3.06
C ALA A 152 9.43 8.15 -2.39
N TYR A 153 10.34 7.43 -3.06
CA TYR A 153 10.94 6.21 -2.53
C TYR A 153 11.86 6.50 -1.33
N ALA A 154 12.72 7.53 -1.41
CA ALA A 154 13.60 7.91 -0.31
C ALA A 154 12.80 8.28 0.94
N MET A 155 11.80 9.13 0.78
CA MET A 155 10.96 9.54 1.92
C MET A 155 10.07 8.39 2.39
N GLY A 156 9.57 7.54 1.49
CA GLY A 156 8.84 6.33 1.85
C GLY A 156 9.67 5.37 2.69
N PHE A 157 10.92 5.14 2.30
CA PHE A 157 11.87 4.35 3.09
C PHE A 157 12.11 4.96 4.48
N ILE A 158 12.36 6.27 4.55
CA ILE A 158 12.55 6.99 5.81
C ILE A 158 11.28 6.89 6.67
N THR A 159 10.10 7.06 6.11
CA THR A 159 8.83 7.02 6.83
C THR A 159 8.58 5.62 7.42
N LEU A 160 8.82 4.56 6.64
CA LEU A 160 8.66 3.17 7.09
C LEU A 160 9.55 2.84 8.29
N PHE A 161 10.76 3.37 8.30
CA PHE A 161 11.69 3.19 9.42
C PHE A 161 11.38 4.12 10.59
N ALA A 162 11.18 5.40 10.29
CA ALA A 162 11.05 6.44 11.31
C ALA A 162 9.73 6.35 12.09
N PHE A 163 8.61 5.96 11.45
CA PHE A 163 7.30 5.95 12.07
C PHE A 163 7.26 5.02 13.31
N PRO A 164 7.57 3.72 13.21
CA PRO A 164 7.56 2.83 14.37
C PRO A 164 8.67 3.16 15.40
N TYR A 165 9.82 3.65 14.93
CA TYR A 165 10.88 4.10 15.83
C TYR A 165 10.45 5.30 16.67
N LEU A 166 9.85 6.31 16.05
CA LEU A 166 9.37 7.51 16.73
C LEU A 166 8.18 7.20 17.65
N GLN A 167 7.33 6.21 17.35
CA GLN A 167 6.31 5.74 18.28
C GLN A 167 6.93 5.31 19.62
N LYS A 168 8.00 4.52 19.57
CA LYS A 168 8.74 4.08 20.76
C LYS A 168 9.37 5.25 21.51
N VAL A 169 9.93 6.23 20.79
CA VAL A 169 10.56 7.43 21.39
C VAL A 169 9.54 8.33 22.08
N VAL A 170 8.38 8.56 21.46
CA VAL A 170 7.28 9.37 22.02
C VAL A 170 6.74 8.72 23.30
N GLY A 171 6.62 7.39 23.31
CA GLY A 171 6.12 6.65 24.46
C GLY A 171 4.71 7.04 24.90
N GLY A 172 4.26 6.49 26.02
CA GLY A 172 2.91 6.74 26.54
C GLY A 172 1.84 5.92 25.80
N THR A 173 0.59 6.42 25.79
CA THR A 173 -0.52 5.74 25.12
C THR A 173 -0.37 5.78 23.59
N GLU A 174 -0.88 4.77 22.89
CA GLU A 174 -0.87 4.74 21.42
C GLU A 174 -1.56 5.96 20.81
N GLN A 175 -2.68 6.39 21.41
CA GLN A 175 -3.39 7.60 20.99
C GLN A 175 -2.49 8.83 20.99
N ARG A 176 -1.68 9.01 22.05
CA ARG A 176 -0.69 10.09 22.14
C ARG A 176 0.40 9.95 21.08
N GLN A 177 0.91 8.73 20.85
CA GLN A 177 1.93 8.47 19.85
C GLN A 177 1.44 8.87 18.45
N TYR A 178 0.25 8.41 18.06
CA TYR A 178 -0.33 8.74 16.76
C TYR A 178 -0.62 10.24 16.62
N ALA A 179 -1.13 10.91 17.66
CA ALA A 179 -1.39 12.35 17.63
C ALA A 179 -0.10 13.16 17.43
N VAL A 180 0.97 12.85 18.19
CA VAL A 180 2.27 13.54 18.07
C VAL A 180 2.88 13.29 16.69
N LEU A 181 2.86 12.05 16.20
CA LEU A 181 3.37 11.72 14.88
C LEU A 181 2.52 12.33 13.76
N GLY A 182 1.21 12.43 13.95
CA GLY A 182 0.32 13.16 13.05
C GLY A 182 0.72 14.62 12.87
N ILE A 183 1.03 15.31 13.96
CA ILE A 183 1.53 16.69 13.92
C ILE A 183 2.90 16.75 13.23
N PHE A 184 3.85 15.90 13.64
CA PHE A 184 5.21 15.89 13.09
C PHE A 184 5.22 15.64 11.57
N PHE A 185 4.59 14.55 11.11
CA PHE A 185 4.53 14.23 9.69
C PHE A 185 3.61 15.17 8.91
N GLY A 186 2.57 15.72 9.55
CA GLY A 186 1.72 16.75 8.96
C GLY A 186 2.49 18.04 8.65
N ILE A 187 3.35 18.48 9.56
CA ILE A 187 4.24 19.63 9.33
C ILE A 187 5.22 19.34 8.19
N LEU A 188 5.83 18.15 8.17
CA LEU A 188 6.75 17.76 7.08
C LEU A 188 6.03 17.69 5.73
N ALA A 189 4.82 17.15 5.68
CA ALA A 189 4.01 17.07 4.48
C ALA A 189 3.62 18.47 3.97
N ALA A 190 3.19 19.36 4.87
CA ALA A 190 2.90 20.76 4.54
C ALA A 190 4.17 21.48 4.01
N ALA A 191 5.29 21.33 4.70
CA ALA A 191 6.55 21.98 4.31
C ALA A 191 7.04 21.50 2.94
N GLY A 192 7.01 20.18 2.67
CA GLY A 192 7.40 19.61 1.38
C GLY A 192 6.50 20.07 0.24
N THR A 193 5.18 20.10 0.47
CA THR A 193 4.19 20.58 -0.51
C THR A 193 4.37 22.07 -0.80
N LEU A 194 4.55 22.89 0.23
CA LEU A 194 4.80 24.33 0.10
C LEU A 194 6.12 24.59 -0.63
N ALA A 195 7.20 23.87 -0.26
CA ALA A 195 8.48 23.98 -0.93
C ALA A 195 8.38 23.64 -2.42
N CYS A 196 7.62 22.61 -2.79
CA CYS A 196 7.35 22.27 -4.18
C CYS A 196 6.68 23.46 -4.91
N GLY A 197 5.62 24.03 -4.35
CA GLY A 197 4.92 25.17 -4.95
C GLY A 197 5.80 26.42 -5.11
N LEU A 198 6.73 26.67 -4.18
CA LEU A 198 7.61 27.86 -4.21
C LEU A 198 8.85 27.67 -5.08
N MET A 199 9.45 26.48 -5.11
CA MET A 199 10.71 26.21 -5.80
C MET A 199 10.52 25.87 -7.29
N THR A 200 9.31 25.45 -7.71
CA THR A 200 9.00 25.12 -9.11
C THR A 200 8.53 26.33 -9.89
N LYS A 201 8.62 26.28 -11.23
CA LYS A 201 8.15 27.33 -12.13
C LYS A 201 7.35 26.75 -13.28
N GLU A 202 6.21 27.35 -13.57
CA GLU A 202 5.42 27.08 -14.77
C GLU A 202 5.97 27.94 -15.92
N ARG A 203 6.46 27.30 -16.98
CA ARG A 203 7.03 27.96 -18.16
C ARG A 203 6.06 27.98 -19.33
N LEU A 204 5.27 26.94 -19.45
CA LEU A 204 4.28 26.79 -20.49
C LEU A 204 2.93 27.25 -19.98
N LYS A 205 2.22 28.04 -20.79
CA LYS A 205 0.86 28.48 -20.48
C LYS A 205 -0.13 27.52 -21.12
N PRO A 206 -0.97 26.82 -20.34
CA PRO A 206 -1.98 25.94 -20.93
C PRO A 206 -2.96 26.72 -21.81
N ILE A 207 -3.26 26.18 -23.00
CA ILE A 207 -4.29 26.70 -23.88
C ILE A 207 -5.66 26.30 -23.31
N ARG A 208 -6.45 27.24 -22.87
CA ARG A 208 -7.69 27.02 -22.09
C ARG A 208 -8.92 26.97 -22.95
N ALA A 209 -9.89 26.14 -22.56
CA ALA A 209 -11.25 26.22 -23.07
C ALA A 209 -12.00 27.39 -22.40
N GLU A 210 -12.70 28.19 -23.17
CA GLU A 210 -13.41 29.38 -22.65
C GLU A 210 -14.58 29.03 -21.71
N LYS A 211 -15.27 27.91 -21.92
CA LYS A 211 -16.44 27.49 -21.13
C LYS A 211 -16.24 26.12 -20.44
N PHE A 212 -16.88 25.96 -19.28
CA PHE A 212 -16.96 24.65 -18.63
C PHE A 212 -17.75 23.67 -19.52
N SER A 213 -17.14 22.54 -19.84
CA SER A 213 -17.75 21.46 -20.61
C SER A 213 -17.26 20.12 -20.11
N PHE A 214 -18.11 19.12 -20.11
CA PHE A 214 -17.72 17.72 -19.94
C PHE A 214 -17.14 17.10 -21.22
N ARG A 215 -17.16 17.85 -22.33
CA ARG A 215 -16.67 17.39 -23.63
C ARG A 215 -15.21 16.94 -23.61
N PRO A 216 -14.27 17.66 -22.97
CA PRO A 216 -12.88 17.19 -22.86
C PRO A 216 -12.75 15.82 -22.16
N PHE A 217 -13.61 15.55 -21.17
CA PHE A 217 -13.65 14.23 -20.52
C PHE A 217 -14.14 13.14 -21.48
N ALA A 218 -15.20 13.38 -22.23
CA ALA A 218 -15.70 12.44 -23.24
C ALA A 218 -14.69 12.22 -24.39
N ASP A 219 -13.97 13.26 -24.79
CA ASP A 219 -12.96 13.19 -25.86
C ASP A 219 -11.70 12.40 -25.43
N LEU A 220 -11.40 12.30 -24.12
CA LEU A 220 -10.34 11.41 -23.65
C LEU A 220 -10.60 9.94 -23.99
N PHE A 221 -11.87 9.49 -23.94
CA PHE A 221 -12.22 8.12 -24.33
C PHE A 221 -12.01 7.82 -25.82
N LYS A 222 -11.79 8.84 -26.64
CA LYS A 222 -11.38 8.72 -28.06
C LYS A 222 -9.87 8.80 -28.23
N ASN A 223 -9.13 9.16 -27.17
CA ASN A 223 -7.68 9.30 -27.20
C ASN A 223 -7.00 7.95 -26.90
N LYS A 224 -6.65 7.19 -27.95
CA LYS A 224 -6.01 5.87 -27.82
C LYS A 224 -4.74 5.89 -26.94
N PRO A 225 -3.78 6.83 -27.11
CA PRO A 225 -2.62 6.93 -26.22
C PRO A 225 -3.01 7.04 -24.74
N TRP A 226 -4.01 7.85 -24.42
CA TRP A 226 -4.48 8.01 -23.06
C TRP A 226 -5.10 6.75 -22.47
N ILE A 227 -5.97 6.06 -23.24
CA ILE A 227 -6.61 4.81 -22.79
C ILE A 227 -5.54 3.77 -22.47
N ILE A 228 -4.61 3.55 -23.39
CA ILE A 228 -3.56 2.55 -23.23
C ILE A 228 -2.66 2.90 -22.04
N LEU A 229 -2.25 4.16 -21.90
CA LEU A 229 -1.40 4.58 -20.80
C LEU A 229 -2.10 4.48 -19.43
N THR A 230 -3.39 4.80 -19.38
CA THR A 230 -4.20 4.64 -18.14
C THR A 230 -4.30 3.16 -17.75
N LEU A 231 -4.53 2.26 -18.71
CA LEU A 231 -4.51 0.82 -18.45
C LEU A 231 -3.13 0.33 -17.98
N ILE A 232 -2.04 0.82 -18.59
CA ILE A 232 -0.67 0.55 -18.12
C ILE A 232 -0.48 1.04 -16.68
N GLY A 233 -0.97 2.24 -16.38
CA GLY A 233 -0.95 2.79 -15.02
C GLY A 233 -1.70 1.92 -14.01
N ILE A 234 -2.89 1.42 -14.36
CA ILE A 234 -3.64 0.46 -13.52
C ILE A 234 -2.83 -0.82 -13.33
N CYS A 235 -2.31 -1.43 -14.39
CA CYS A 235 -1.50 -2.64 -14.31
C CYS A 235 -0.25 -2.46 -13.45
N THR A 236 0.44 -1.33 -13.58
CA THR A 236 1.63 -0.99 -12.78
C THR A 236 1.32 -0.96 -11.28
N ASN A 237 0.23 -0.28 -10.92
CA ASN A 237 -0.15 -0.14 -9.51
C ASN A 237 -0.80 -1.42 -8.97
N PHE A 238 -1.45 -2.19 -9.82
CA PHE A 238 -1.97 -3.51 -9.53
C PHE A 238 -0.85 -4.49 -9.19
N PHE A 239 0.21 -4.52 -10.01
CA PHE A 239 1.43 -5.29 -9.76
C PHE A 239 2.06 -4.97 -8.41
N ASN A 240 2.25 -3.68 -8.11
CA ASN A 240 2.80 -3.26 -6.82
C ASN A 240 1.84 -3.59 -5.66
N GLY A 241 0.55 -3.34 -5.84
CA GLY A 241 -0.48 -3.59 -4.83
C GLY A 241 -0.54 -5.05 -4.38
N PHE A 242 -0.45 -6.01 -5.31
CA PHE A 242 -0.37 -7.43 -4.96
C PHE A 242 0.83 -7.74 -4.09
N ARG A 243 2.01 -7.27 -4.45
CA ARG A 243 3.24 -7.52 -3.69
C ARG A 243 3.15 -6.99 -2.26
N TYR A 244 2.64 -5.76 -2.09
CA TYR A 244 2.48 -5.16 -0.76
C TYR A 244 1.40 -5.85 0.06
N ALA A 245 0.24 -6.17 -0.54
CA ALA A 245 -0.85 -6.80 0.16
C ALA A 245 -0.52 -8.23 0.60
N VAL A 246 0.27 -8.97 -0.19
CA VAL A 246 0.59 -10.38 0.07
C VAL A 246 1.83 -10.56 0.95
N ALA A 247 2.75 -9.58 0.99
CA ALA A 247 4.00 -9.71 1.75
C ALA A 247 3.77 -10.05 3.23
N GLY A 248 2.78 -9.42 3.87
CA GLY A 248 2.41 -9.72 5.25
C GLY A 248 1.96 -11.18 5.42
N TYR A 249 1.06 -11.65 4.56
CA TYR A 249 0.59 -13.05 4.58
C TYR A 249 1.73 -14.04 4.31
N MET A 250 2.67 -13.70 3.43
CA MET A 250 3.82 -14.55 3.13
C MET A 250 4.71 -14.75 4.38
N PHE A 251 4.98 -13.67 5.11
CA PHE A 251 5.75 -13.76 6.35
C PHE A 251 4.97 -14.46 7.47
N GLU A 252 3.67 -14.17 7.60
CA GLU A 252 2.83 -14.77 8.65
C GLU A 252 2.68 -16.29 8.48
N TYR A 253 2.43 -16.77 7.25
CA TYR A 253 1.98 -18.15 7.01
C TYR A 253 3.00 -19.06 6.31
N ILE A 254 4.12 -18.51 5.81
CA ILE A 254 5.12 -19.30 5.06
C ILE A 254 6.52 -19.17 5.65
N LEU A 255 7.01 -17.93 5.83
CA LEU A 255 8.41 -17.69 6.20
C LEU A 255 8.63 -17.52 7.70
N GLY A 256 7.55 -17.25 8.48
CA GLY A 256 7.63 -16.83 9.88
C GLY A 256 7.62 -15.31 10.01
N ARG A 257 7.02 -14.80 11.10
CA ARG A 257 6.84 -13.36 11.32
C ARG A 257 8.15 -12.60 11.34
N GLU A 258 9.17 -13.19 11.93
CA GLU A 258 10.51 -12.63 12.07
C GLU A 258 11.56 -13.72 11.82
N ILE A 259 12.50 -13.44 10.94
CA ILE A 259 13.64 -14.31 10.64
C ILE A 259 14.88 -13.65 11.21
N THR A 260 15.49 -14.27 12.22
CA THR A 260 16.70 -13.75 12.83
C THR A 260 17.94 -14.27 12.10
N MET A 261 18.71 -13.37 11.52
CA MET A 261 19.98 -13.66 10.85
C MET A 261 21.12 -12.86 11.50
N GLY A 262 21.74 -13.45 12.51
CA GLY A 262 22.74 -12.78 13.34
C GLY A 262 22.11 -11.65 14.16
N GLN A 263 22.50 -10.39 13.90
CA GLN A 263 21.94 -9.20 14.55
C GLN A 263 20.76 -8.58 13.75
N LEU A 264 20.47 -9.07 12.54
CA LEU A 264 19.43 -8.54 11.68
C LEU A 264 18.15 -9.35 11.86
N ILE A 265 17.06 -8.66 12.19
CA ILE A 265 15.70 -9.21 12.21
C ILE A 265 15.02 -8.82 10.91
N ILE A 266 14.66 -9.80 10.11
CA ILE A 266 13.97 -9.62 8.83
C ILE A 266 12.51 -9.97 9.02
N ASN A 267 11.65 -8.96 8.97
CA ASN A 267 10.21 -9.09 8.84
C ASN A 267 9.75 -8.59 7.46
N TYR A 268 8.43 -8.67 7.18
CA TYR A 268 7.90 -8.23 5.89
C TYR A 268 8.24 -6.77 5.55
N THR A 269 8.30 -5.88 6.55
CA THR A 269 8.63 -4.47 6.35
C THR A 269 10.07 -4.31 5.88
N VAL A 270 11.02 -4.92 6.59
CA VAL A 270 12.45 -4.90 6.22
C VAL A 270 12.67 -5.54 4.84
N PHE A 271 11.98 -6.65 4.56
CA PHE A 271 12.01 -7.30 3.26
C PHE A 271 11.58 -6.36 2.12
N MET A 272 10.48 -5.63 2.29
CA MET A 272 10.00 -4.66 1.30
C MET A 272 10.89 -3.42 1.21
N MET A 273 11.55 -3.02 2.28
CA MET A 273 12.50 -1.89 2.28
C MET A 273 13.70 -2.11 1.35
N PHE A 274 14.18 -3.34 1.16
CA PHE A 274 15.21 -3.64 0.14
C PHE A 274 14.72 -3.28 -1.27
N GLY A 275 13.46 -3.55 -1.57
CA GLY A 275 12.83 -3.16 -2.83
C GLY A 275 12.72 -1.64 -2.99
N GLU A 276 12.27 -0.92 -1.96
CA GLU A 276 12.15 0.55 -1.99
C GLU A 276 13.50 1.22 -2.19
N ALA A 277 14.54 0.78 -1.45
CA ALA A 277 15.90 1.29 -1.62
C ALA A 277 16.43 1.08 -3.06
N THR A 278 16.14 -0.08 -3.64
CA THR A 278 16.49 -0.37 -5.03
C THR A 278 15.75 0.53 -6.00
N CYS A 279 14.44 0.71 -5.81
CA CYS A 279 13.64 1.62 -6.64
C CYS A 279 14.15 3.06 -6.58
N MET A 280 14.62 3.52 -5.42
CA MET A 280 15.22 4.85 -5.26
C MET A 280 16.45 5.00 -6.16
N VAL A 281 17.38 4.05 -6.10
CA VAL A 281 18.64 4.09 -6.88
C VAL A 281 18.34 4.03 -8.39
N PHE A 282 17.57 3.04 -8.82
CA PHE A 282 17.27 2.82 -10.25
C PHE A 282 16.29 3.83 -10.82
N GLY A 283 15.40 4.40 -9.99
CA GLY A 283 14.59 5.55 -10.36
C GLY A 283 15.46 6.77 -10.73
N GLY A 284 16.56 7.00 -10.00
CA GLY A 284 17.55 8.03 -10.33
C GLY A 284 18.33 7.76 -11.62
N LEU A 285 18.54 6.49 -11.96
CA LEU A 285 19.23 6.07 -13.18
C LEU A 285 18.32 6.01 -14.42
N SER A 286 17.01 6.05 -14.26
CA SER A 286 16.02 5.91 -15.33
C SER A 286 16.24 6.86 -16.52
N PRO A 287 16.60 8.15 -16.36
CA PRO A 287 16.88 9.03 -17.51
C PRO A 287 18.07 8.58 -18.34
N LYS A 288 19.18 8.16 -17.71
CA LYS A 288 20.36 7.65 -18.41
C LYS A 288 20.06 6.35 -19.13
N PHE A 289 19.33 5.46 -18.47
CA PHE A 289 18.86 4.20 -19.07
C PHE A 289 18.01 4.45 -20.31
N THR A 290 17.07 5.41 -20.24
CA THR A 290 16.21 5.79 -21.37
C THR A 290 17.02 6.34 -22.54
N GLN A 291 18.03 7.18 -22.27
CA GLN A 291 18.93 7.70 -23.30
C GLN A 291 19.73 6.58 -23.96
N TRP A 292 20.21 5.62 -23.18
CA TRP A 292 20.96 4.46 -23.69
C TRP A 292 20.09 3.55 -24.58
N VAL A 293 18.83 3.30 -24.19
CA VAL A 293 17.89 2.49 -24.98
C VAL A 293 17.31 3.27 -26.18
N GLY A 294 17.32 4.60 -26.11
CA GLY A 294 16.92 5.52 -27.19
C GLY A 294 15.42 5.80 -27.30
N SER A 295 14.55 5.20 -26.45
CA SER A 295 13.11 5.47 -26.46
C SER A 295 12.49 5.12 -25.11
N LYS A 296 11.60 5.98 -24.59
CA LYS A 296 10.84 5.74 -23.36
C LYS A 296 10.03 4.43 -23.41
N ARG A 297 9.37 4.16 -24.54
CA ARG A 297 8.60 2.94 -24.75
C ARG A 297 9.47 1.69 -24.69
N LYS A 298 10.63 1.68 -25.37
CA LYS A 298 11.57 0.55 -25.33
C LYS A 298 12.18 0.36 -23.95
N ALA A 299 12.57 1.45 -23.29
CA ALA A 299 13.12 1.41 -21.93
C ALA A 299 12.10 0.84 -20.94
N PHE A 300 10.84 1.26 -21.03
CA PHE A 300 9.76 0.69 -20.22
C PHE A 300 9.57 -0.80 -20.49
N MET A 301 9.60 -1.22 -21.76
CA MET A 301 9.48 -2.63 -22.15
C MET A 301 10.60 -3.48 -21.54
N VAL A 302 11.86 -3.05 -21.64
CA VAL A 302 12.99 -3.77 -21.04
C VAL A 302 12.85 -3.86 -19.52
N ALA A 303 12.47 -2.76 -18.86
CA ALA A 303 12.21 -2.76 -17.43
C ALA A 303 11.07 -3.70 -17.02
N ALA A 304 10.01 -3.77 -17.82
CA ALA A 304 8.90 -4.70 -17.61
C ALA A 304 9.35 -6.17 -17.77
N VAL A 305 10.20 -6.48 -18.78
CA VAL A 305 10.77 -7.83 -18.93
C VAL A 305 11.56 -8.24 -17.69
N ILE A 306 12.38 -7.34 -17.13
CA ILE A 306 13.10 -7.61 -15.88
C ILE A 306 12.12 -7.97 -14.76
N CYS A 307 11.05 -7.18 -14.57
CA CYS A 307 10.03 -7.48 -13.57
C CYS A 307 9.37 -8.85 -13.79
N ALA A 308 8.98 -9.18 -15.04
CA ALA A 308 8.33 -10.44 -15.35
C ALA A 308 9.24 -11.64 -15.06
N VAL A 309 10.49 -11.61 -15.53
CA VAL A 309 11.47 -12.69 -15.36
C VAL A 309 11.72 -12.99 -13.89
N PHE A 310 12.00 -11.96 -13.10
CA PHE A 310 12.31 -12.17 -11.68
C PHE A 310 11.05 -12.46 -10.84
N SER A 311 9.87 -11.95 -11.22
CA SER A 311 8.62 -12.36 -10.57
C SER A 311 8.30 -13.83 -10.83
N ILE A 312 8.52 -14.33 -12.06
CA ILE A 312 8.39 -15.76 -12.37
C ILE A 312 9.47 -16.55 -11.61
N GLY A 313 10.72 -16.07 -11.61
CA GLY A 313 11.84 -16.68 -10.88
C GLY A 313 11.56 -16.85 -9.38
N PHE A 314 10.86 -15.90 -8.76
CA PHE A 314 10.47 -15.99 -7.36
C PHE A 314 9.62 -17.23 -7.06
N PHE A 315 8.77 -17.66 -7.98
CA PHE A 315 7.91 -18.82 -7.81
C PHE A 315 8.69 -20.12 -7.57
N PHE A 316 9.85 -20.26 -8.20
CA PHE A 316 10.67 -21.47 -8.14
C PHE A 316 11.59 -21.55 -6.91
N VAL A 317 11.67 -20.49 -6.10
CA VAL A 317 12.46 -20.55 -4.86
C VAL A 317 11.73 -21.40 -3.83
N PRO A 318 12.44 -22.26 -3.08
CA PRO A 318 11.84 -23.02 -1.99
C PRO A 318 11.20 -22.11 -0.93
N ARG A 319 10.08 -22.56 -0.37
CA ARG A 319 9.27 -21.82 0.61
C ARG A 319 9.78 -22.03 2.02
N ASP A 320 11.06 -21.76 2.24
CA ASP A 320 11.76 -22.00 3.49
C ASP A 320 12.49 -20.70 3.90
N PRO A 321 12.43 -20.30 5.18
CA PRO A 321 13.18 -19.16 5.71
C PRO A 321 14.68 -19.20 5.42
N ALA A 322 15.28 -20.38 5.26
CA ALA A 322 16.68 -20.53 4.88
C ALA A 322 17.05 -19.84 3.56
N TYR A 323 16.09 -19.68 2.65
CA TYR A 323 16.28 -19.01 1.35
C TYR A 323 15.98 -17.52 1.37
N ILE A 324 15.86 -16.89 2.56
CA ILE A 324 15.46 -15.48 2.67
C ILE A 324 16.37 -14.53 1.86
N TRP A 325 17.68 -14.77 1.81
CA TRP A 325 18.60 -13.97 1.03
C TRP A 325 18.39 -14.11 -0.47
N THR A 326 18.02 -15.30 -0.94
CA THR A 326 17.65 -15.53 -2.36
C THR A 326 16.36 -14.76 -2.69
N LEU A 327 15.36 -14.81 -1.80
CA LEU A 327 14.11 -14.07 -1.96
C LEU A 327 14.36 -12.56 -1.99
N ILE A 328 15.20 -12.04 -1.09
CA ILE A 328 15.61 -10.63 -1.07
C ILE A 328 16.32 -10.25 -2.38
N ALA A 329 17.25 -11.07 -2.85
CA ALA A 329 17.96 -10.82 -4.11
C ALA A 329 16.99 -10.71 -5.29
N ILE A 330 16.00 -11.59 -5.37
CA ILE A 330 14.97 -11.54 -6.43
C ILE A 330 14.06 -10.31 -6.28
N VAL A 331 13.72 -9.91 -5.05
CA VAL A 331 12.97 -8.66 -4.81
C VAL A 331 13.77 -7.45 -5.24
N ILE A 332 15.08 -7.41 -4.96
CA ILE A 332 16.00 -6.37 -5.45
C ILE A 332 15.99 -6.35 -6.98
N LEU A 333 16.18 -7.48 -7.63
CA LEU A 333 16.23 -7.57 -9.10
C LEU A 333 14.89 -7.18 -9.74
N THR A 334 13.76 -7.59 -9.17
CA THR A 334 12.43 -7.12 -9.62
C THR A 334 12.29 -5.61 -9.45
N SER A 335 12.78 -5.07 -8.34
CA SER A 335 12.70 -3.64 -8.02
C SER A 335 13.62 -2.77 -8.89
N VAL A 336 14.66 -3.34 -9.50
CA VAL A 336 15.43 -2.68 -10.59
C VAL A 336 14.47 -2.28 -11.72
N GLY A 337 13.66 -3.22 -12.20
CA GLY A 337 12.69 -2.95 -13.25
C GLY A 337 11.66 -1.90 -12.82
N ILE A 338 11.10 -2.02 -11.58
CA ILE A 338 10.14 -1.06 -11.04
C ILE A 338 10.75 0.36 -11.00
N GLY A 339 11.96 0.50 -10.45
CA GLY A 339 12.65 1.78 -10.37
C GLY A 339 12.87 2.41 -11.75
N LEU A 340 13.26 1.61 -12.74
CA LEU A 340 13.48 2.09 -14.09
C LEU A 340 12.21 2.57 -14.78
N TYR A 341 11.07 1.84 -14.68
CA TYR A 341 9.85 2.22 -15.40
C TYR A 341 8.99 3.27 -14.69
N SER A 342 9.03 3.36 -13.37
CA SER A 342 8.14 4.27 -12.62
C SER A 342 8.24 5.73 -13.04
N PRO A 343 9.45 6.32 -13.22
CA PRO A 343 9.57 7.67 -13.75
C PRO A 343 9.06 7.81 -15.18
N LEU A 344 9.24 6.76 -15.99
CA LEU A 344 8.80 6.76 -17.40
C LEU A 344 7.29 6.88 -17.52
N LEU A 345 6.54 6.17 -16.67
CA LEU A 345 5.08 6.24 -16.66
C LEU A 345 4.59 7.69 -16.52
N TRP A 346 5.12 8.44 -15.55
CA TRP A 346 4.72 9.84 -15.33
C TRP A 346 5.20 10.77 -16.44
N SER A 347 6.39 10.53 -16.99
CA SER A 347 6.88 11.27 -18.15
C SER A 347 6.01 11.01 -19.39
N MET A 348 5.52 9.79 -19.59
CA MET A 348 4.62 9.44 -20.69
C MET A 348 3.22 10.07 -20.52
N TYR A 349 2.72 10.28 -19.28
CA TYR A 349 1.50 11.07 -19.08
C TYR A 349 1.66 12.51 -19.56
N ALA A 350 2.83 13.13 -19.37
CA ALA A 350 3.12 14.45 -19.94
C ALA A 350 3.13 14.43 -21.47
N ASP A 351 3.72 13.39 -22.09
CA ASP A 351 3.70 13.24 -23.55
C ASP A 351 2.28 13.07 -24.12
N VAL A 352 1.40 12.36 -23.40
CA VAL A 352 -0.01 12.21 -23.77
C VAL A 352 -0.75 13.54 -23.60
N ALA A 353 -0.40 14.35 -22.61
CA ALA A 353 -0.99 15.68 -22.44
C ALA A 353 -0.62 16.62 -23.59
N ASP A 354 0.63 16.59 -24.03
CA ASP A 354 1.07 17.36 -25.22
C ASP A 354 0.33 16.89 -26.47
N TYR A 355 0.27 15.58 -26.71
CA TYR A 355 -0.46 15.00 -27.85
C TYR A 355 -1.95 15.37 -27.87
N ALA A 356 -2.59 15.33 -26.69
CA ALA A 356 -4.00 15.72 -26.57
C ALA A 356 -4.20 17.19 -26.86
N THR A 357 -3.32 18.07 -26.38
CA THR A 357 -3.35 19.52 -26.61
C THR A 357 -3.15 19.85 -28.09
N GLU A 358 -2.20 19.19 -28.75
CA GLU A 358 -1.94 19.36 -30.19
C GLU A 358 -3.16 18.96 -31.02
N LYS A 359 -3.85 17.87 -30.65
CA LYS A 359 -5.00 17.35 -31.39
C LYS A 359 -6.30 18.10 -31.14
N SER A 360 -6.54 18.58 -29.91
CA SER A 360 -7.80 19.22 -29.50
C SER A 360 -7.75 20.76 -29.55
N GLY A 361 -6.56 21.34 -29.62
CA GLY A 361 -6.34 22.79 -29.52
C GLY A 361 -6.53 23.37 -28.12
N THR A 362 -6.87 22.53 -27.12
CA THR A 362 -7.07 22.94 -25.73
C THR A 362 -6.31 22.02 -24.78
N SER A 363 -5.76 22.57 -23.70
CA SER A 363 -5.04 21.80 -22.69
C SER A 363 -6.01 21.00 -21.82
N SER A 364 -5.73 19.71 -21.68
CA SER A 364 -6.41 18.78 -20.75
C SER A 364 -5.41 18.12 -19.80
N THR A 365 -4.32 18.82 -19.48
CA THR A 365 -3.19 18.30 -18.70
C THR A 365 -3.64 17.81 -17.33
N GLY A 366 -4.40 18.60 -16.58
CA GLY A 366 -4.93 18.21 -15.26
C GLY A 366 -5.81 16.99 -15.33
N LEU A 367 -6.67 16.89 -16.35
CA LEU A 367 -7.55 15.75 -16.54
C LEU A 367 -6.78 14.47 -16.91
N ILE A 368 -5.70 14.58 -17.69
CA ILE A 368 -4.85 13.44 -18.04
C ILE A 368 -4.04 12.95 -16.83
N PHE A 369 -3.46 13.86 -16.04
CA PHE A 369 -2.74 13.49 -14.84
C PHE A 369 -3.67 12.98 -13.72
N SER A 370 -4.90 13.47 -13.64
CA SER A 370 -5.91 12.94 -12.70
C SER A 370 -6.24 11.47 -13.01
N SER A 371 -6.25 11.07 -14.29
CA SER A 371 -6.41 9.66 -14.64
C SER A 371 -5.23 8.80 -14.19
N GLY A 372 -4.02 9.36 -14.16
CA GLY A 372 -2.84 8.68 -13.59
C GLY A 372 -2.97 8.45 -12.08
N THR A 373 -3.41 9.46 -11.33
CA THR A 373 -3.67 9.31 -9.88
C THR A 373 -4.82 8.36 -9.60
N MET A 374 -5.89 8.42 -10.39
CA MET A 374 -7.01 7.49 -10.33
C MET A 374 -6.55 6.05 -10.62
N ALA A 375 -5.75 5.83 -11.67
CA ALA A 375 -5.18 4.51 -11.99
C ALA A 375 -4.34 3.95 -10.83
N GLN A 376 -3.59 4.80 -10.15
CA GLN A 376 -2.81 4.42 -8.97
C GLN A 376 -3.70 3.94 -7.81
N LYS A 377 -4.74 4.71 -7.47
CA LYS A 377 -5.68 4.37 -6.40
C LYS A 377 -6.49 3.11 -6.72
N PHE A 378 -6.97 2.99 -7.97
CA PHE A 378 -7.72 1.82 -8.44
C PHE A 378 -6.88 0.56 -8.44
N GLY A 379 -5.68 0.60 -9.00
CA GLY A 379 -4.79 -0.56 -9.07
C GLY A 379 -4.51 -1.13 -7.69
N THR A 380 -4.17 -0.29 -6.71
CA THR A 380 -3.89 -0.73 -5.35
C THR A 380 -5.14 -1.24 -4.62
N ALA A 381 -6.30 -0.61 -4.79
CA ALA A 381 -7.54 -1.03 -4.13
C ALA A 381 -8.04 -2.39 -4.65
N ILE A 382 -8.05 -2.57 -5.98
CA ILE A 382 -8.47 -3.82 -6.60
C ILE A 382 -7.53 -4.96 -6.22
N SER A 383 -6.20 -4.72 -6.19
CA SER A 383 -5.24 -5.75 -5.79
C SER A 383 -5.48 -6.25 -4.36
N GLY A 384 -5.72 -5.35 -3.41
CA GLY A 384 -6.05 -5.72 -2.05
C GLY A 384 -7.34 -6.56 -1.95
N ALA A 385 -8.39 -6.16 -2.64
CA ALA A 385 -9.66 -6.90 -2.67
C ALA A 385 -9.50 -8.30 -3.30
N LEU A 386 -8.76 -8.39 -4.41
CA LEU A 386 -8.53 -9.67 -5.07
C LEU A 386 -7.63 -10.60 -4.26
N VAL A 387 -6.66 -10.10 -3.51
CA VAL A 387 -5.86 -10.92 -2.60
C VAL A 387 -6.77 -11.63 -1.60
N VAL A 388 -7.67 -10.89 -0.94
CA VAL A 388 -8.62 -11.48 0.02
C VAL A 388 -9.55 -12.48 -0.67
N LEU A 389 -10.07 -12.14 -1.86
CA LEU A 389 -10.95 -13.03 -2.62
C LEU A 389 -10.25 -14.35 -3.00
N PHE A 390 -9.02 -14.29 -3.52
CA PHE A 390 -8.27 -15.48 -3.91
C PHE A 390 -7.83 -16.33 -2.71
N LEU A 391 -7.48 -15.68 -1.59
CA LEU A 391 -7.19 -16.39 -0.35
C LEU A 391 -8.45 -17.10 0.17
N GLY A 392 -9.61 -16.43 0.17
CA GLY A 392 -10.89 -17.06 0.53
C GLY A 392 -11.24 -18.24 -0.38
N TYR A 393 -11.01 -18.11 -1.71
CA TYR A 393 -11.19 -19.22 -2.65
C TYR A 393 -10.23 -20.39 -2.37
N ALA A 394 -9.04 -20.12 -1.87
CA ALA A 394 -8.08 -21.16 -1.45
C ALA A 394 -8.43 -21.80 -0.09
N GLY A 395 -9.52 -21.38 0.56
CA GLY A 395 -9.96 -21.89 1.86
C GLY A 395 -9.43 -21.08 3.06
N PHE A 396 -8.91 -19.89 2.83
CA PHE A 396 -8.55 -19.00 3.93
C PHE A 396 -9.80 -18.35 4.50
N SER A 397 -10.10 -18.66 5.76
CA SER A 397 -11.10 -17.95 6.54
C SER A 397 -10.47 -17.40 7.82
N SER A 398 -10.78 -16.16 8.17
CA SER A 398 -10.42 -15.58 9.46
C SER A 398 -11.69 -15.02 10.11
N ASP A 399 -12.13 -15.65 11.17
CA ASP A 399 -13.22 -15.16 11.99
C ASP A 399 -12.67 -14.58 13.28
N THR A 400 -13.21 -13.45 13.70
CA THR A 400 -12.88 -12.84 14.99
C THR A 400 -13.97 -13.23 15.99
N ILE A 401 -13.62 -14.07 16.93
CA ILE A 401 -14.53 -14.47 18.01
C ILE A 401 -14.20 -13.62 19.23
N SER A 402 -15.22 -12.93 19.75
CA SER A 402 -15.12 -12.20 21.00
C SER A 402 -15.56 -13.12 22.13
N LEU A 403 -14.63 -13.47 23.03
CA LEU A 403 -14.93 -14.23 24.25
C LEU A 403 -15.18 -13.25 25.40
N GLN A 404 -16.34 -13.36 26.06
CA GLN A 404 -16.60 -12.63 27.30
C GLN A 404 -15.94 -13.32 28.49
N ASP A 405 -15.46 -12.53 29.46
CA ASP A 405 -14.93 -13.09 30.72
C ASP A 405 -15.99 -13.93 31.43
N GLY A 406 -15.69 -15.22 31.65
CA GLY A 406 -16.59 -16.16 32.29
C GLY A 406 -17.11 -17.31 31.41
N GLU A 407 -16.96 -17.22 30.08
CA GLU A 407 -17.28 -18.36 29.19
C GLU A 407 -16.18 -19.40 29.24
N THR A 408 -16.45 -20.56 29.83
CA THR A 408 -15.55 -21.72 29.80
C THR A 408 -15.95 -22.59 28.61
N PRO A 409 -15.03 -22.91 27.68
CA PRO A 409 -15.29 -23.90 26.64
C PRO A 409 -15.63 -25.24 27.27
N PHE A 410 -16.64 -25.90 26.73
CA PHE A 410 -17.11 -27.19 27.25
C PHE A 410 -16.18 -28.34 26.85
N GLU A 411 -15.62 -28.27 25.65
CA GLU A 411 -14.75 -29.31 25.11
C GLU A 411 -13.69 -28.68 24.21
N GLN A 412 -12.45 -29.18 24.26
CA GLN A 412 -11.39 -28.72 23.37
C GLN A 412 -10.72 -29.93 22.72
N THR A 413 -10.60 -29.88 21.40
CA THR A 413 -9.98 -30.92 20.60
C THR A 413 -8.72 -30.38 19.93
N LEU A 414 -7.61 -31.06 20.11
CA LEU A 414 -6.33 -30.73 19.49
C LEU A 414 -6.09 -31.65 18.30
N THR A 415 -5.98 -31.10 17.12
CA THR A 415 -5.68 -31.85 15.90
C THR A 415 -4.42 -31.33 15.24
N LYS A 416 -3.48 -32.22 14.91
CA LYS A 416 -2.32 -31.84 14.07
C LYS A 416 -2.55 -32.32 12.65
N LYS A 417 -2.52 -31.37 11.70
CA LYS A 417 -2.56 -31.66 10.27
C LYS A 417 -1.52 -30.78 9.57
N ASN A 418 -0.63 -31.39 8.78
CA ASN A 418 0.37 -30.68 7.96
C ASN A 418 1.24 -29.64 8.71
N ASP A 419 1.87 -30.02 9.82
CA ASP A 419 2.72 -29.16 10.66
C ASP A 419 2.02 -27.95 11.31
N ALA A 420 0.71 -27.91 11.28
CA ALA A 420 -0.10 -26.98 12.05
C ALA A 420 -0.87 -27.72 13.14
N MET A 421 -1.01 -27.11 14.31
CA MET A 421 -1.86 -27.61 15.39
C MET A 421 -3.13 -26.78 15.44
N THR A 422 -4.28 -27.44 15.37
CA THR A 422 -5.58 -26.80 15.43
C THR A 422 -6.21 -27.11 16.79
N VAL A 423 -6.61 -26.08 17.51
CA VAL A 423 -7.36 -26.20 18.76
C VAL A 423 -8.81 -25.82 18.46
N VAL A 424 -9.70 -26.78 18.53
CA VAL A 424 -11.13 -26.55 18.41
C VAL A 424 -11.73 -26.50 19.82
N SER A 425 -12.38 -25.39 20.16
CA SER A 425 -13.09 -25.22 21.41
C SER A 425 -14.58 -25.18 21.13
N VAL A 426 -15.36 -25.99 21.82
CA VAL A 426 -16.84 -26.00 21.73
C VAL A 426 -17.38 -25.41 23.02
N ASP A 427 -18.24 -24.39 22.95
CA ASP A 427 -18.90 -23.81 24.11
C ASP A 427 -20.14 -24.63 24.55
N LYS A 428 -20.75 -24.21 25.68
CA LYS A 428 -21.95 -24.91 26.22
C LYS A 428 -23.17 -24.85 25.29
N GLU A 429 -23.13 -23.98 24.29
CA GLU A 429 -24.19 -23.79 23.29
C GLU A 429 -23.91 -24.56 22.00
N GLY A 430 -22.79 -25.32 21.94
CA GLY A 430 -22.37 -26.10 20.78
C GLY A 430 -21.68 -25.27 19.68
N LYS A 431 -21.25 -24.06 19.98
CA LYS A 431 -20.56 -23.19 19.02
C LYS A 431 -19.06 -23.53 19.03
N GLU A 432 -18.56 -23.87 17.87
CA GLU A 432 -17.14 -24.20 17.67
C GLU A 432 -16.31 -22.92 17.47
N SER A 433 -15.16 -22.88 18.14
CA SER A 433 -14.10 -21.91 17.92
C SER A 433 -12.77 -22.61 17.65
N THR A 434 -12.06 -22.21 16.62
CA THR A 434 -10.86 -22.88 16.16
C THR A 434 -9.66 -21.94 16.21
N VAL A 435 -8.56 -22.35 16.86
CA VAL A 435 -7.27 -21.63 16.88
C VAL A 435 -6.21 -22.49 16.20
N CYS A 436 -5.50 -21.92 15.24
CA CYS A 436 -4.45 -22.62 14.51
C CYS A 436 -3.06 -22.12 14.92
N ILE A 437 -2.15 -23.06 15.23
CA ILE A 437 -0.77 -22.80 15.64
C ILE A 437 0.13 -23.50 14.63
N SER A 438 1.07 -22.80 14.00
CA SER A 438 1.90 -23.35 12.91
C SER A 438 3.39 -23.40 13.23
N GLY A 439 4.08 -24.42 12.70
CA GLY A 439 5.53 -24.50 12.64
C GLY A 439 6.24 -24.64 13.99
N GLN A 440 7.24 -23.81 14.28
CA GLN A 440 8.04 -23.88 15.52
C GLN A 440 7.21 -23.61 16.78
N GLU A 441 6.15 -22.82 16.67
CA GLU A 441 5.24 -22.52 17.79
C GLU A 441 4.48 -23.78 18.26
N THR A 442 4.25 -24.75 17.37
CA THR A 442 3.59 -26.03 17.72
C THR A 442 4.39 -26.83 18.74
N ALA A 443 5.72 -26.89 18.57
CA ALA A 443 6.59 -27.62 19.49
C ALA A 443 6.70 -26.89 20.85
N GLN A 444 6.80 -25.57 20.84
CA GLN A 444 6.83 -24.75 22.05
C GLN A 444 5.49 -24.80 22.79
N PHE A 445 4.38 -24.76 22.06
CA PHE A 445 3.04 -24.91 22.64
C PHE A 445 2.83 -26.28 23.28
N ALA A 446 3.22 -27.36 22.58
CA ALA A 446 3.11 -28.73 23.10
C ALA A 446 3.98 -28.94 24.35
N GLN A 447 5.20 -28.40 24.34
CA GLN A 447 6.10 -28.45 25.48
C GLN A 447 5.57 -27.66 26.67
N TRP A 448 4.98 -26.54 26.41
CA TRP A 448 4.42 -25.67 27.41
C TRP A 448 3.09 -26.18 28.01
N ALA A 449 2.21 -26.73 27.18
CA ALA A 449 0.95 -27.33 27.64
C ALA A 449 1.16 -28.66 28.39
N GLN A 450 2.41 -29.13 28.50
CA GLN A 450 2.78 -30.44 29.04
C GLN A 450 2.00 -31.62 28.41
N ILE A 451 1.55 -31.41 27.17
CA ILE A 451 0.78 -32.40 26.42
C ILE A 451 1.77 -33.34 25.73
N ASN A 452 1.61 -34.64 25.98
CA ASN A 452 2.43 -35.65 25.32
C ASN A 452 1.87 -35.91 23.91
N VAL A 453 2.25 -35.02 22.97
CA VAL A 453 1.70 -35.00 21.60
C VAL A 453 2.34 -36.10 20.71
N LYS A 454 3.42 -36.76 21.16
CA LYS A 454 4.20 -37.66 20.32
C LYS A 454 3.41 -38.81 19.68
N ASP A 455 2.51 -39.44 20.41
CA ASP A 455 1.83 -40.66 19.93
C ASP A 455 0.52 -40.34 19.18
N SER A 456 -0.17 -39.30 19.55
CA SER A 456 -1.42 -38.89 18.89
C SER A 456 -1.17 -38.09 17.60
N VAL A 457 -0.10 -37.32 17.53
CA VAL A 457 0.30 -36.55 16.37
C VAL A 457 0.84 -37.43 15.23
N ALA A 458 1.59 -38.47 15.57
CA ALA A 458 2.08 -39.43 14.57
C ALA A 458 0.95 -40.27 13.93
N SER A 459 -0.15 -40.46 14.64
CA SER A 459 -1.29 -41.28 14.17
C SER A 459 -2.48 -40.47 13.61
N GLY A 460 -2.43 -39.14 13.63
CA GLY A 460 -3.53 -38.28 13.17
C GLY A 460 -4.79 -38.37 14.04
N LYS A 461 -4.65 -38.80 15.31
CA LYS A 461 -5.78 -38.91 16.24
C LYS A 461 -6.06 -37.61 16.96
N GLU A 462 -7.32 -37.37 17.22
CA GLU A 462 -7.81 -36.28 18.07
C GLU A 462 -7.37 -36.49 19.52
N LEU A 463 -6.92 -35.43 20.17
CA LEU A 463 -6.46 -35.47 21.57
C LEU A 463 -7.48 -34.68 22.41
N THR A 464 -8.17 -35.37 23.28
CA THR A 464 -9.09 -34.74 24.24
C THR A 464 -8.33 -34.44 25.53
N VAL A 465 -8.36 -33.18 25.98
CA VAL A 465 -7.64 -32.68 27.16
C VAL A 465 -8.62 -32.46 28.32
N GLY A 466 -8.25 -32.83 29.53
CA GLY A 466 -9.13 -32.71 30.72
C GLY A 466 -9.32 -31.28 31.22
N GLU A 467 -10.35 -31.08 32.04
CA GLU A 467 -10.88 -29.77 32.44
C GLU A 467 -9.88 -28.86 33.21
N GLU A 468 -8.96 -29.42 34.03
CA GLU A 468 -7.94 -28.64 34.76
C GLU A 468 -6.76 -28.21 33.91
N ASP A 469 -6.32 -29.06 32.99
CA ASP A 469 -5.28 -28.73 32.00
C ASP A 469 -5.78 -27.69 31.00
N MET A 470 -7.07 -27.66 30.76
CA MET A 470 -7.75 -26.73 29.87
C MET A 470 -7.73 -25.28 30.32
N LYS A 471 -7.82 -24.98 31.62
CA LYS A 471 -7.67 -23.59 32.11
C LYS A 471 -6.29 -23.03 31.82
N SER A 472 -5.27 -23.85 31.93
CA SER A 472 -3.89 -23.51 31.65
C SER A 472 -3.65 -23.29 30.15
N VAL A 473 -4.17 -24.21 29.32
CA VAL A 473 -4.11 -24.13 27.86
C VAL A 473 -4.89 -22.90 27.36
N LYS A 474 -6.11 -22.65 27.88
CA LYS A 474 -6.94 -21.51 27.54
C LYS A 474 -6.24 -20.17 27.81
N ASN A 475 -5.66 -20.01 29.00
CA ASN A 475 -4.97 -18.77 29.38
C ASN A 475 -3.77 -18.47 28.47
N ARG A 476 -3.12 -19.45 27.87
CA ARG A 476 -1.97 -19.25 27.01
C ARG A 476 -2.23 -19.25 25.52
N ILE A 477 -3.21 -19.97 25.02
CA ILE A 477 -3.77 -19.73 23.68
C ILE A 477 -4.16 -18.25 23.61
N TRP A 478 -4.69 -17.73 24.69
CA TRP A 478 -5.03 -16.36 24.90
C TRP A 478 -3.81 -15.42 24.89
N THR A 479 -2.74 -15.75 25.55
CA THR A 479 -1.49 -14.99 25.56
C THR A 479 -0.82 -15.02 24.19
N LEU A 480 -0.75 -16.18 23.53
CA LEU A 480 -0.20 -16.30 22.18
C LEU A 480 -1.03 -15.56 21.13
N SER A 481 -2.34 -15.60 21.22
CA SER A 481 -3.24 -14.84 20.35
C SER A 481 -3.14 -13.34 20.62
N ASN A 482 -2.86 -12.91 21.84
CA ASN A 482 -2.70 -11.50 22.21
C ASN A 482 -1.28 -10.97 21.99
N GLU A 483 -0.25 -11.79 22.06
CA GLU A 483 1.13 -11.39 21.68
C GLU A 483 1.23 -11.12 20.18
N SER A 484 0.37 -11.76 19.38
CA SER A 484 0.26 -11.47 17.96
C SER A 484 -0.73 -10.37 17.60
N ALA A 485 -1.65 -10.04 18.50
CA ALA A 485 -2.66 -8.99 18.36
C ALA A 485 -2.55 -8.02 19.54
N LEU A 486 -1.55 -7.14 19.54
CA LEU A 486 -1.50 -5.89 20.32
C LEU A 486 -1.81 -5.91 21.83
N SER A 487 -0.82 -5.44 22.56
CA SER A 487 -0.99 -4.78 23.87
C SER A 487 -2.05 -3.69 23.83
N THR A 488 -3.26 -3.96 24.19
CA THR A 488 -4.19 -2.95 24.66
C THR A 488 -4.73 -3.36 26.01
N THR A 489 -4.21 -2.70 27.02
CA THR A 489 -4.85 -2.50 28.30
C THR A 489 -6.26 -1.96 28.07
N GLU A 490 -7.19 -2.65 28.63
CA GLU A 490 -8.48 -2.28 29.20
C GLU A 490 -9.68 -3.06 28.68
N LYS A 491 -10.15 -3.85 29.63
CA LYS A 491 -11.53 -4.24 29.93
C LYS A 491 -12.35 -5.03 28.92
N ASP A 492 -12.59 -6.25 29.34
CA ASP A 492 -13.83 -7.03 29.27
C ASP A 492 -14.28 -7.65 27.94
N THR A 493 -13.64 -7.40 26.82
CA THR A 493 -13.93 -8.15 25.60
C THR A 493 -12.63 -8.61 24.94
N LYS A 494 -12.43 -9.91 24.95
CA LYS A 494 -11.25 -10.54 24.36
C LYS A 494 -11.64 -11.07 22.99
N SER A 495 -11.04 -10.54 21.92
CA SER A 495 -11.25 -11.05 20.56
C SER A 495 -10.16 -12.03 20.19
N ILE A 496 -10.51 -13.25 19.85
CA ILE A 496 -9.60 -14.24 19.28
C ILE A 496 -9.88 -14.25 17.78
N THR A 497 -8.86 -13.99 16.97
CA THR A 497 -8.96 -14.23 15.53
C THR A 497 -8.78 -15.72 15.30
N THR A 498 -9.86 -16.41 14.99
CA THR A 498 -9.80 -17.80 14.56
C THR A 498 -9.54 -17.84 13.07
N ILE A 499 -8.54 -18.62 12.70
CA ILE A 499 -8.22 -18.92 11.32
C ILE A 499 -8.53 -20.40 11.14
N ASP A 500 -9.63 -20.70 10.47
CA ASP A 500 -9.93 -22.08 10.08
C ASP A 500 -9.04 -22.41 8.87
N ILE A 501 -7.96 -23.12 9.13
CA ILE A 501 -7.05 -23.59 8.10
C ILE A 501 -7.06 -25.12 8.13
N THR A 502 -8.13 -25.68 7.62
CA THR A 502 -8.27 -27.13 7.46
C THR A 502 -7.26 -27.69 6.46
N GLU A 503 -6.78 -26.89 5.49
CA GLU A 503 -5.72 -27.26 4.55
C GLU A 503 -4.79 -26.09 4.24
N MET A 504 -3.67 -25.94 4.98
CA MET A 504 -2.68 -24.88 4.74
C MET A 504 -2.01 -24.95 3.37
N GLY A 505 -1.91 -26.13 2.75
CA GLY A 505 -1.25 -26.32 1.46
C GLY A 505 -1.79 -25.43 0.35
N PRO A 506 -3.11 -25.43 0.05
CA PRO A 506 -3.72 -24.58 -0.96
C PRO A 506 -3.55 -23.08 -0.67
N VAL A 507 -3.71 -22.66 0.60
CA VAL A 507 -3.55 -21.27 1.02
C VAL A 507 -2.11 -20.79 0.84
N ARG A 508 -1.13 -21.56 1.30
CA ARG A 508 0.31 -21.27 1.12
C ARG A 508 0.67 -21.20 -0.37
N ASN A 509 0.14 -22.11 -1.19
CA ASN A 509 0.31 -22.08 -2.63
C ASN A 509 -0.26 -20.78 -3.21
N MET A 510 -1.47 -20.40 -2.81
CA MET A 510 -2.12 -19.19 -3.29
C MET A 510 -1.32 -17.94 -2.90
N ILE A 511 -0.88 -17.81 -1.64
CA ILE A 511 -0.03 -16.70 -1.18
C ILE A 511 1.22 -16.59 -2.06
N TRP A 512 1.90 -17.71 -2.32
CA TRP A 512 3.11 -17.73 -3.14
C TRP A 512 2.86 -17.34 -4.60
N MET A 513 1.77 -17.82 -5.17
CA MET A 513 1.33 -17.45 -6.53
C MET A 513 0.94 -15.96 -6.61
N LEU A 514 0.23 -15.44 -5.62
CA LEU A 514 -0.19 -14.04 -5.56
C LEU A 514 1.00 -13.08 -5.41
N PHE A 515 2.10 -13.50 -4.81
CA PHE A 515 3.32 -12.69 -4.73
C PHE A 515 4.20 -12.79 -6.00
N SER A 516 4.09 -13.85 -6.77
CA SER A 516 4.99 -14.19 -7.89
C SER A 516 4.30 -14.21 -9.24
N LEU A 517 3.50 -15.25 -9.53
CA LEU A 517 2.94 -15.51 -10.87
C LEU A 517 1.84 -14.50 -11.25
N PHE A 518 0.95 -14.15 -10.33
CA PHE A 518 -0.11 -13.18 -10.63
C PHE A 518 0.46 -11.81 -11.03
N PRO A 519 1.42 -11.22 -10.26
CA PRO A 519 2.11 -10.02 -10.71
C PRO A 519 2.81 -10.19 -12.06
N ALA A 520 3.43 -11.35 -12.33
CA ALA A 520 4.09 -11.61 -13.62
C ALA A 520 3.10 -11.56 -14.78
N VAL A 521 1.91 -12.16 -14.63
CA VAL A 521 0.84 -12.11 -15.66
C VAL A 521 0.42 -10.67 -15.92
N ILE A 522 0.27 -9.85 -14.88
CA ILE A 522 -0.07 -8.43 -15.00
C ILE A 522 1.00 -7.68 -15.81
N VAL A 523 2.29 -7.95 -15.55
CA VAL A 523 3.39 -7.35 -16.30
C VAL A 523 3.37 -7.77 -17.77
N ILE A 524 3.05 -9.03 -18.06
CA ILE A 524 2.91 -9.52 -19.45
C ILE A 524 1.76 -8.77 -20.16
N ILE A 525 0.62 -8.58 -19.50
CA ILE A 525 -0.49 -7.77 -20.04
C ILE A 525 -0.01 -6.34 -20.30
N MET A 526 0.71 -5.74 -19.33
CA MET A 526 1.28 -4.39 -19.46
C MET A 526 2.24 -4.30 -20.66
N MET A 527 3.07 -5.31 -20.90
CA MET A 527 3.95 -5.38 -22.09
C MET A 527 3.15 -5.42 -23.40
N GLY A 528 2.04 -6.17 -23.44
CA GLY A 528 1.12 -6.18 -24.57
C GLY A 528 0.51 -4.79 -24.83
N LEU A 529 0.08 -4.10 -23.79
CA LEU A 529 -0.42 -2.72 -23.89
C LEU A 529 0.66 -1.75 -24.37
N LEU A 530 1.90 -1.88 -23.88
CA LEU A 530 3.04 -1.08 -24.34
C LEU A 530 3.35 -1.33 -25.83
N TYR A 531 3.18 -2.55 -26.30
CA TYR A 531 3.35 -2.85 -27.72
C TYR A 531 2.32 -2.10 -28.59
N LEU A 532 1.10 -1.92 -28.07
CA LEU A 532 0.02 -1.19 -28.76
C LEU A 532 0.11 0.32 -28.58
N TYR A 533 0.98 0.82 -27.69
CA TYR A 533 1.10 2.25 -27.39
C TYR A 533 1.69 3.02 -28.58
N PRO A 534 0.96 4.03 -29.11
CA PRO A 534 1.28 4.61 -30.41
C PRO A 534 2.38 5.69 -30.38
N ILE A 535 2.60 6.36 -29.25
CA ILE A 535 3.64 7.40 -29.14
C ILE A 535 5.00 6.74 -29.01
N LYS A 536 5.90 6.95 -29.97
CA LYS A 536 7.21 6.28 -30.08
C LYS A 536 8.38 7.15 -29.56
N LYS A 537 8.12 8.19 -28.79
CA LYS A 537 9.16 9.08 -28.26
C LYS A 537 10.20 8.35 -27.38
#